data_7f7ad7632cd57983f9c07f5517152cd5
#
_entry.id   7f7ad7632cd57983f9c07f5517152cd5
#
_cell.length_a   1.000
_cell.length_b   1.000
_cell.length_c   1.000
_cell.angle_alpha   90.00
_cell.angle_beta   90.00
_cell.angle_gamma   90.00
#
_symmetry.space_group_name_H-M   'P 1'
#
loop_
_entity.id
_entity.type
_entity.pdbx_description
1 polymer ?
#
loop_
_entity_poly.entity_id
_entity_poly.type
_entity_poly.pdbx_seq_one_letter_code
_entity_poly.pdbx_strand_id
1 'polypeptide(L)'
;AVNPGGGGGGASGGSGSGSGGGSGSSGGGGGGGSVVYPSRPVGSYDSVVGYAMSRIGCPYIWGAEGPDSFDCSGLVTWAYRQVGMYLPHQSEAQYAAAARVVSVSEARPGDVLWRYGHVGIAVSAGGSHYVHAPTFNAYVRDTDPLSWAQFTNALQF
;
A
#
# COMPACT_ATOMS: atom_id res chain seq x y z
N ALA A 1 12.52 -2.34 9.40
CA ALA A 1 12.77 -3.29 8.34
C ALA A 1 12.22 -2.74 7.04
N VAL A 2 13.06 -2.63 6.08
CA VAL A 2 12.72 -2.09 4.77
C VAL A 2 12.13 -3.21 3.96
N ASN A 3 11.00 -3.00 3.37
CA ASN A 3 10.51 -3.90 2.36
C ASN A 3 11.41 -3.72 1.12
N PRO A 4 12.09 -4.74 0.66
CA PRO A 4 12.95 -4.62 -0.52
C PRO A 4 12.18 -4.35 -1.83
N GLY A 5 10.94 -3.92 -1.71
CA GLY A 5 10.11 -3.65 -2.87
C GLY A 5 9.73 -4.95 -3.55
N GLY A 6 8.53 -5.39 -3.35
CA GLY A 6 8.07 -6.67 -3.81
C GLY A 6 8.55 -7.03 -5.20
N GLY A 7 9.59 -7.80 -5.24
CA GLY A 7 10.06 -8.37 -6.48
C GLY A 7 8.98 -9.28 -7.03
N GLY A 8 8.45 -8.91 -8.17
CA GLY A 8 7.36 -9.60 -8.79
C GLY A 8 7.59 -11.08 -8.97
N GLY A 9 7.18 -11.81 -8.00
CA GLY A 9 6.81 -13.18 -8.23
C GLY A 9 5.34 -13.11 -8.57
N GLY A 10 5.02 -13.33 -9.82
CA GLY A 10 3.65 -13.29 -10.28
C GLY A 10 2.78 -14.21 -9.47
N ALA A 11 2.27 -13.71 -8.39
CA ALA A 11 1.04 -14.24 -7.91
C ALA A 11 0.02 -13.73 -8.88
N SER A 12 -0.34 -14.54 -9.82
CA SER A 12 -1.57 -14.39 -10.53
C SER A 12 -2.66 -14.50 -9.49
N GLY A 13 -2.89 -13.39 -8.81
CA GLY A 13 -4.07 -13.25 -8.02
C GLY A 13 -5.20 -13.36 -9.00
N GLY A 14 -5.89 -14.47 -8.94
CA GLY A 14 -7.11 -14.61 -9.64
C GLY A 14 -7.96 -13.42 -9.29
N SER A 15 -8.30 -12.64 -10.29
CA SER A 15 -9.33 -11.65 -10.24
C SER A 15 -10.62 -12.39 -9.93
N GLY A 16 -10.80 -12.70 -8.69
CA GLY A 16 -12.09 -13.07 -8.17
C GLY A 16 -12.91 -11.80 -8.08
N SER A 17 -13.53 -11.43 -9.16
CA SER A 17 -14.71 -10.60 -9.08
C SER A 17 -15.80 -11.46 -8.44
N GLY A 18 -15.72 -11.57 -7.14
CA GLY A 18 -16.74 -12.19 -6.34
C GLY A 18 -17.64 -11.13 -5.77
N SER A 19 -18.58 -10.63 -6.57
CA SER A 19 -19.83 -10.19 -6.02
C SER A 19 -20.52 -11.41 -5.47
N GLY A 20 -20.47 -11.62 -4.21
CA GLY A 20 -21.20 -12.68 -3.61
C GLY A 20 -21.10 -12.56 -2.12
N GLY A 21 -22.15 -11.98 -1.52
CA GLY A 21 -22.41 -12.22 -0.14
C GLY A 21 -22.50 -13.72 0.09
N GLY A 22 -21.51 -14.26 0.67
CA GLY A 22 -21.53 -15.60 1.16
C GLY A 22 -20.86 -15.59 2.50
N SER A 23 -21.63 -15.69 3.53
CA SER A 23 -21.17 -16.12 4.82
C SER A 23 -20.66 -17.54 4.67
N GLY A 24 -19.49 -17.67 4.13
CA GLY A 24 -18.77 -18.91 4.12
C GLY A 24 -18.10 -19.08 5.45
N SER A 25 -18.72 -19.81 6.33
CA SER A 25 -17.99 -20.43 7.40
C SER A 25 -17.01 -21.39 6.78
N SER A 26 -15.82 -20.95 6.53
CA SER A 26 -14.75 -21.85 6.18
C SER A 26 -14.45 -22.66 7.41
N GLY A 27 -14.92 -23.87 7.42
CA GLY A 27 -14.41 -24.86 8.32
C GLY A 27 -12.93 -25.00 8.02
N GLY A 28 -12.10 -24.37 8.85
CA GLY A 28 -10.69 -24.41 8.68
C GLY A 28 -10.17 -25.79 8.90
N GLY A 29 -9.99 -26.52 7.86
CA GLY A 29 -9.19 -27.69 7.88
C GLY A 29 -7.74 -27.30 8.02
N GLY A 30 -7.18 -27.55 9.14
CA GLY A 30 -5.87 -28.02 9.31
C GLY A 30 -4.69 -27.24 8.78
N GLY A 31 -3.79 -27.03 9.64
CA GLY A 31 -2.38 -27.07 9.37
C GLY A 31 -1.85 -25.86 8.65
N GLY A 32 -1.27 -24.97 9.39
CA GLY A 32 -0.42 -23.96 8.88
C GLY A 32 -1.12 -22.64 8.66
N GLY A 33 -1.40 -21.98 9.71
CA GLY A 33 -1.28 -20.56 9.87
C GLY A 33 -1.88 -19.62 8.83
N SER A 34 -2.98 -19.96 8.17
CA SER A 34 -3.75 -18.96 7.44
C SER A 34 -4.45 -18.08 8.44
N VAL A 35 -3.90 -16.89 8.67
CA VAL A 35 -4.62 -15.88 9.42
C VAL A 35 -5.70 -15.33 8.52
N VAL A 36 -6.95 -15.54 8.89
CA VAL A 36 -8.08 -14.92 8.20
C VAL A 36 -8.27 -13.54 8.78
N TYR A 37 -7.99 -12.53 7.99
CA TYR A 37 -8.30 -11.15 8.37
C TYR A 37 -9.72 -10.81 7.95
N PRO A 38 -10.47 -10.07 8.78
CA PRO A 38 -11.80 -9.64 8.39
C PRO A 38 -11.73 -8.73 7.16
N SER A 39 -12.57 -9.02 6.18
CA SER A 39 -12.71 -8.16 5.00
C SER A 39 -13.22 -6.79 5.40
N ARG A 40 -12.63 -5.76 4.82
CA ARG A 40 -13.10 -4.39 4.94
C ARG A 40 -13.82 -3.98 3.67
N PRO A 41 -15.07 -3.52 3.75
CA PRO A 41 -15.71 -2.93 2.58
C PRO A 41 -14.86 -1.79 2.01
N VAL A 42 -14.74 -1.77 0.69
CA VAL A 42 -14.10 -0.66 0.00
C VAL A 42 -15.12 0.43 -0.18
N GLY A 43 -14.93 1.55 0.48
CA GLY A 43 -15.75 2.74 0.30
C GLY A 43 -15.42 3.46 -1.00
N SER A 44 -16.15 4.53 -1.27
CA SER A 44 -15.88 5.42 -2.38
C SER A 44 -15.21 6.68 -1.86
N TYR A 45 -14.06 7.02 -2.43
CA TYR A 45 -13.25 8.16 -2.02
C TYR A 45 -12.82 8.97 -3.25
N ASP A 46 -12.51 10.25 -3.06
CA ASP A 46 -12.17 11.15 -4.17
C ASP A 46 -10.70 11.13 -4.54
N SER A 47 -9.85 10.48 -3.73
CA SER A 47 -8.40 10.60 -3.88
C SER A 47 -7.66 9.37 -3.41
N VAL A 48 -6.42 9.27 -3.89
CA VAL A 48 -5.44 8.28 -3.42
C VAL A 48 -5.31 8.30 -1.90
N VAL A 49 -5.26 9.49 -1.30
CA VAL A 49 -5.15 9.65 0.16
C VAL A 49 -6.34 9.00 0.88
N GLY A 50 -7.55 9.28 0.42
CA GLY A 50 -8.76 8.71 1.03
C GLY A 50 -8.76 7.18 0.99
N TYR A 51 -8.41 6.60 -0.15
CA TYR A 51 -8.33 5.15 -0.29
C TYR A 51 -7.24 4.56 0.61
N ALA A 52 -6.05 5.14 0.63
CA ALA A 52 -4.96 4.65 1.46
C ALA A 52 -5.28 4.75 2.96
N MET A 53 -5.84 5.87 3.41
CA MET A 53 -6.24 6.08 4.80
C MET A 53 -7.33 5.11 5.24
N SER A 54 -8.22 4.71 4.35
CA SER A 54 -9.25 3.72 4.63
C SER A 54 -8.69 2.33 4.97
N ARG A 55 -7.46 2.07 4.63
CA ARG A 55 -6.78 0.79 4.86
C ARG A 55 -5.93 0.76 6.12
N ILE A 56 -5.88 1.83 6.90
CA ILE A 56 -5.21 1.83 8.20
C ILE A 56 -5.74 0.67 9.06
N GLY A 57 -4.82 -0.07 9.66
CA GLY A 57 -5.12 -1.27 10.45
C GLY A 57 -5.11 -2.58 9.65
N CYS A 58 -5.03 -2.54 8.34
CA CYS A 58 -4.80 -3.74 7.53
C CYS A 58 -3.38 -4.27 7.76
N PRO A 59 -3.19 -5.60 7.84
CA PRO A 59 -1.90 -6.17 8.15
C PRO A 59 -0.91 -6.04 7.01
N TYR A 60 0.37 -5.93 7.38
CA TYR A 60 1.46 -6.05 6.44
C TYR A 60 1.67 -7.52 6.06
N ILE A 61 1.63 -7.81 4.78
CA ILE A 61 2.00 -9.13 4.24
C ILE A 61 2.87 -8.90 3.01
N TRP A 62 4.05 -9.53 2.97
CA TRP A 62 4.93 -9.47 1.83
C TRP A 62 4.23 -9.91 0.53
N GLY A 63 4.37 -9.10 -0.50
CA GLY A 63 3.76 -9.36 -1.81
C GLY A 63 2.29 -9.03 -1.92
N ALA A 64 1.64 -8.60 -0.83
CA ALA A 64 0.22 -8.30 -0.85
C ALA A 64 -0.06 -6.89 -1.40
N GLU A 65 -1.07 -6.79 -2.24
CA GLU A 65 -1.51 -5.55 -2.88
C GLU A 65 -3.00 -5.26 -2.68
N GLY A 66 -3.51 -5.65 -1.52
CA GLY A 66 -4.86 -5.37 -1.10
C GLY A 66 -5.88 -6.42 -1.52
N PRO A 67 -7.13 -6.17 -1.17
CA PRO A 67 -7.66 -5.00 -0.44
C PRO A 67 -7.53 -5.06 1.08
N ASP A 68 -7.17 -6.21 1.68
CA ASP A 68 -7.23 -6.43 3.12
C ASP A 68 -5.85 -6.63 3.75
N SER A 69 -4.80 -6.72 2.95
CA SER A 69 -3.40 -6.81 3.37
C SER A 69 -2.50 -6.16 2.34
N PHE A 70 -1.35 -5.67 2.77
CA PHE A 70 -0.47 -4.88 1.93
C PHE A 70 0.99 -5.02 2.32
N ASP A 71 1.89 -4.97 1.33
CA ASP A 71 3.24 -4.49 1.59
C ASP A 71 3.33 -2.99 1.21
N CYS A 72 4.50 -2.38 1.35
CA CYS A 72 4.62 -0.93 1.18
C CYS A 72 4.26 -0.46 -0.24
N SER A 73 4.79 -1.11 -1.25
CA SER A 73 4.49 -0.80 -2.65
C SER A 73 3.10 -1.30 -3.06
N GLY A 74 2.59 -2.34 -2.40
CA GLY A 74 1.25 -2.86 -2.63
C GLY A 74 0.16 -1.90 -2.21
N LEU A 75 0.33 -1.20 -1.11
CA LEU A 75 -0.60 -0.14 -0.69
C LEU A 75 -0.65 0.99 -1.73
N VAL A 76 0.50 1.41 -2.23
CA VAL A 76 0.60 2.43 -3.28
C VAL A 76 -0.11 1.95 -4.56
N THR A 77 0.22 0.76 -5.02
CA THR A 77 -0.39 0.17 -6.22
C THR A 77 -1.91 0.08 -6.09
N TRP A 78 -2.38 -0.40 -4.94
CA TRP A 78 -3.82 -0.55 -4.70
C TRP A 78 -4.53 0.80 -4.68
N ALA A 79 -4.01 1.78 -3.94
CA ALA A 79 -4.64 3.09 -3.80
C ALA A 79 -4.73 3.83 -5.13
N TYR A 80 -3.66 3.82 -5.93
CA TYR A 80 -3.66 4.42 -7.26
C TYR A 80 -4.59 3.70 -8.23
N ARG A 81 -4.68 2.39 -8.15
CA ARG A 81 -5.62 1.60 -8.96
C ARG A 81 -7.07 2.02 -8.72
N GLN A 82 -7.42 2.37 -7.50
CA GLN A 82 -8.78 2.81 -7.18
C GLN A 82 -9.17 4.10 -7.92
N VAL A 83 -8.22 4.93 -8.27
CA VAL A 83 -8.45 6.16 -9.03
C VAL A 83 -8.12 6.00 -10.52
N GLY A 84 -7.92 4.77 -10.98
CA GLY A 84 -7.73 4.46 -12.40
C GLY A 84 -6.29 4.53 -12.91
N MET A 85 -5.31 4.65 -12.02
CA MET A 85 -3.91 4.66 -12.41
C MET A 85 -3.20 3.37 -11.96
N TYR A 86 -2.61 2.66 -12.91
CA TYR A 86 -1.97 1.37 -12.67
C TYR A 86 -0.46 1.54 -12.54
N LEU A 87 0.04 1.38 -11.32
CA LEU A 87 1.47 1.45 -11.02
C LEU A 87 2.04 0.05 -10.82
N PRO A 88 3.32 -0.17 -11.15
CA PRO A 88 3.96 -1.45 -10.88
C PRO A 88 4.07 -1.70 -9.38
N HIS A 89 3.96 -2.97 -8.97
CA HIS A 89 4.06 -3.38 -7.58
C HIS A 89 5.52 -3.62 -7.19
N GLN A 90 6.30 -2.55 -7.19
CA GLN A 90 7.69 -2.54 -6.72
C GLN A 90 8.15 -1.09 -6.51
N SER A 91 8.84 -0.82 -5.40
CA SER A 91 9.23 0.55 -5.06
C SER A 91 10.17 1.19 -6.10
N GLU A 92 11.15 0.47 -6.58
CA GLU A 92 12.09 0.97 -7.61
C GLU A 92 11.42 1.14 -8.97
N ALA A 93 10.48 0.26 -9.31
CA ALA A 93 9.72 0.39 -10.55
C ALA A 93 8.73 1.56 -10.49
N GLN A 94 8.18 1.85 -9.32
CA GLN A 94 7.36 3.05 -9.12
C GLN A 94 8.19 4.32 -9.30
N TYR A 95 9.43 4.33 -8.81
CA TYR A 95 10.36 5.43 -9.07
C TYR A 95 10.58 5.64 -10.56
N ALA A 96 10.86 4.56 -11.29
CA ALA A 96 11.11 4.61 -12.73
C ALA A 96 9.88 5.05 -13.54
N ALA A 97 8.68 4.78 -13.04
CA ALA A 97 7.42 5.13 -13.70
C ALA A 97 6.94 6.56 -13.41
N ALA A 98 7.55 7.25 -12.45
CA ALA A 98 7.13 8.57 -12.05
C ALA A 98 7.31 9.59 -13.18
N ALA A 99 6.31 10.45 -13.37
CA ALA A 99 6.41 11.57 -14.30
C ALA A 99 7.39 12.63 -13.80
N ARG A 100 7.44 12.83 -12.48
CA ARG A 100 8.36 13.75 -11.83
C ARG A 100 8.88 13.14 -10.53
N VAL A 101 10.16 13.37 -10.26
CA VAL A 101 10.80 13.05 -8.99
C VAL A 101 11.24 14.36 -8.37
N VAL A 102 10.72 14.67 -7.20
CA VAL A 102 10.96 15.93 -6.51
C VAL A 102 11.50 15.67 -5.10
N SER A 103 11.89 16.73 -4.40
CA SER A 103 12.28 16.60 -2.99
C SER A 103 11.05 16.26 -2.13
N VAL A 104 11.29 15.67 -0.97
CA VAL A 104 10.20 15.38 -0.01
C VAL A 104 9.44 16.63 0.37
N SER A 105 10.14 17.77 0.54
CA SER A 105 9.52 19.05 0.88
C SER A 105 8.52 19.56 -0.17
N GLU A 106 8.65 19.11 -1.40
CA GLU A 106 7.74 19.46 -2.50
C GLU A 106 6.59 18.46 -2.67
N ALA A 107 6.49 17.48 -1.80
CA ALA A 107 5.42 16.50 -1.86
C ALA A 107 4.05 17.16 -1.70
N ARG A 108 3.11 16.68 -2.49
CA ARG A 108 1.69 17.05 -2.43
C ARG A 108 0.91 15.90 -1.80
N PRO A 109 -0.24 16.15 -1.18
CA PRO A 109 -1.11 15.07 -0.76
C PRO A 109 -1.38 14.09 -1.92
N GLY A 110 -1.17 12.80 -1.66
CA GLY A 110 -1.31 11.75 -2.66
C GLY A 110 -0.02 11.38 -3.38
N ASP A 111 1.02 12.20 -3.32
CA ASP A 111 2.32 11.85 -3.88
C ASP A 111 2.92 10.64 -3.16
N VAL A 112 3.71 9.86 -3.86
CA VAL A 112 4.41 8.72 -3.28
C VAL A 112 5.72 9.20 -2.67
N LEU A 113 5.86 9.03 -1.37
CA LEU A 113 7.12 9.24 -0.68
C LEU A 113 8.00 8.01 -0.88
N TRP A 114 9.24 8.23 -1.29
CA TRP A 114 10.10 7.16 -1.76
C TRP A 114 11.50 7.23 -1.14
N ARG A 115 12.03 6.09 -0.79
CA ARG A 115 13.45 5.80 -0.68
C ARG A 115 13.72 4.42 -1.26
N TYR A 116 14.96 4.08 -1.49
CA TYR A 116 15.30 2.72 -1.92
C TYR A 116 14.69 1.70 -0.92
N GLY A 117 13.87 0.81 -1.44
CA GLY A 117 13.26 -0.28 -0.68
C GLY A 117 12.05 0.08 0.18
N HIS A 118 11.55 1.32 0.17
CA HIS A 118 10.35 1.67 0.91
C HIS A 118 9.58 2.83 0.28
N VAL A 119 8.27 2.75 0.36
CA VAL A 119 7.37 3.81 -0.10
C VAL A 119 6.22 4.03 0.87
N GLY A 120 5.65 5.21 0.81
CA GLY A 120 4.43 5.60 1.50
C GLY A 120 3.67 6.61 0.67
N ILE A 121 2.54 7.06 1.18
CA ILE A 121 1.69 8.05 0.51
C ILE A 121 1.60 9.28 1.40
N ALA A 122 1.98 10.44 0.86
CA ALA A 122 1.86 11.70 1.58
C ALA A 122 0.37 12.03 1.82
N VAL A 123 0.04 12.35 3.05
CA VAL A 123 -1.28 12.83 3.45
C VAL A 123 -1.29 14.35 3.50
N SER A 124 -0.20 14.96 3.95
CA SER A 124 -0.02 16.42 3.99
C SER A 124 1.07 16.87 3.02
N ALA A 125 1.00 18.13 2.63
CA ALA A 125 2.06 18.76 1.85
C ALA A 125 3.39 18.70 2.63
N GLY A 126 4.47 18.33 1.94
CA GLY A 126 5.78 18.09 2.56
C GLY A 126 5.92 16.74 3.23
N GLY A 127 4.86 15.94 3.29
CA GLY A 127 4.92 14.55 3.72
C GLY A 127 5.15 14.30 5.21
N SER A 128 5.02 15.31 6.06
CA SER A 128 5.16 15.10 7.51
C SER A 128 4.07 14.19 8.09
N HIS A 129 2.92 14.17 7.46
CA HIS A 129 1.88 13.19 7.69
C HIS A 129 1.80 12.29 6.47
N TYR A 130 2.02 11.00 6.65
CA TYR A 130 1.97 10.03 5.58
C TYR A 130 1.39 8.70 6.10
N VAL A 131 0.89 7.91 5.17
CA VAL A 131 0.37 6.57 5.44
C VAL A 131 1.20 5.55 4.68
N HIS A 132 1.52 4.44 5.33
CA HIS A 132 2.29 3.37 4.73
C HIS A 132 2.01 2.01 5.36
N ALA A 133 2.39 0.95 4.66
CA ALA A 133 2.50 -0.39 5.21
C ALA A 133 3.97 -0.60 5.61
N PRO A 134 4.31 -0.53 6.91
CA PRO A 134 5.69 -0.27 7.30
C PRO A 134 6.63 -1.47 7.22
N THR A 135 6.24 -2.60 7.80
CA THR A 135 7.12 -3.76 7.95
C THR A 135 6.36 -4.99 8.44
N PHE A 136 7.03 -6.13 8.45
CA PHE A 136 6.50 -7.39 9.00
C PHE A 136 5.97 -7.22 10.43
N ASN A 137 4.89 -7.94 10.73
CA ASN A 137 4.22 -7.91 12.04
C ASN A 137 3.62 -6.55 12.43
N ALA A 138 3.48 -5.65 11.48
CA ALA A 138 2.86 -4.36 11.68
C ALA A 138 1.60 -4.22 10.82
N TYR A 139 0.96 -3.08 10.93
CA TYR A 139 -0.26 -2.74 10.20
C TYR A 139 -0.06 -1.45 9.43
N VAL A 140 -0.86 -1.24 8.39
CA VAL A 140 -0.94 0.06 7.74
C VAL A 140 -1.23 1.12 8.80
N ARG A 141 -0.43 2.17 8.82
CA ARG A 141 -0.51 3.24 9.82
C ARG A 141 -0.02 4.58 9.28
N ASP A 142 -0.40 5.65 9.97
CA ASP A 142 -0.06 7.04 9.61
C ASP A 142 0.60 7.80 10.77
N THR A 143 1.14 7.08 11.74
CA THR A 143 1.63 7.64 13.00
C THR A 143 3.15 7.78 13.09
N ASP A 144 3.88 7.41 12.05
CA ASP A 144 5.34 7.50 12.05
C ASP A 144 5.82 8.86 11.56
N PRO A 145 6.87 9.42 12.17
CA PRO A 145 7.49 10.64 11.67
C PRO A 145 8.33 10.36 10.41
N LEU A 146 8.66 11.40 9.66
CA LEU A 146 9.55 11.27 8.50
C LEU A 146 10.91 10.65 8.86
N SER A 147 11.40 10.91 10.07
CA SER A 147 12.64 10.33 10.57
C SER A 147 12.62 8.80 10.66
N TRP A 148 11.43 8.20 10.80
CA TRP A 148 11.30 6.75 10.78
C TRP A 148 11.61 6.16 9.42
N ALA A 149 11.01 6.71 8.38
CA ALA A 149 11.09 6.16 7.04
C ALA A 149 12.29 6.69 6.25
N GLN A 150 12.75 7.91 6.54
CA GLN A 150 13.89 8.55 5.88
C GLN A 150 13.74 8.64 4.35
N PHE A 151 12.56 9.01 3.90
CA PHE A 151 12.32 9.20 2.47
C PHE A 151 13.27 10.22 1.87
N THR A 152 13.74 9.95 0.67
CA THR A 152 14.68 10.82 -0.06
C THR A 152 13.98 11.69 -1.09
N ASN A 153 12.87 11.21 -1.65
CA ASN A 153 12.16 11.86 -2.74
C ASN A 153 10.65 11.70 -2.61
N ALA A 154 9.94 12.49 -3.38
CA ALA A 154 8.53 12.31 -3.65
C ALA A 154 8.32 12.05 -5.15
N LEU A 155 7.43 11.13 -5.46
CA LEU A 155 7.11 10.73 -6.83
C LEU A 155 5.75 11.28 -7.22
N GLN A 156 5.68 11.89 -8.39
CA GLN A 156 4.45 12.44 -8.97
C GLN A 156 4.13 11.71 -10.27
N PHE A 157 2.92 11.29 -10.36
CA PHE A 157 2.44 10.54 -11.51
C PHE A 157 1.46 11.31 -12.37
#